data_cfed31327406ec92cbadb97baeb5599c
#
_entry.id   cfed31327406ec92cbadb97baeb5599c
#
_cell.length_a   1.000
_cell.length_b   1.000
_cell.length_c   1.000
_cell.angle_alpha   90.00
_cell.angle_beta   90.00
_cell.angle_gamma   90.00
#
_symmetry.space_group_name_H-M   'P 1'
#
loop_
_entity.id
_entity.type
_entity.pdbx_description
1 polymer ?
#
loop_
_entity_poly.entity_id
_entity_poly.type
_entity_poly.pdbx_seq_one_letter_code
_entity_poly.pdbx_strand_id
1 'polypeptide(L)'
;MTSILNLSAARQDYLEVILNLTEKQDKVRITDIAATLGIAKASVNEAVNILAELKLVKQEKYGPVELTTEGKEQAVKVRYRHRMLARFLTDILHVDPKTAEKDACLIEHVVSPVTLLRLTEYLEQTAPLKDKKEKREGLKMEAVNTRALSELPPGAKGKVVRITNTEGVRRRLLDMGVVSGAEVVVEGMAPLGDPMEIKVKGYRLSLRKNEAASIYVSLEE
;
A
#
# COMPACT_ATOMS: atom_id res chain seq x y z
N MET A 1 -14.89 7.64 -5.59
CA MET A 1 -14.80 6.77 -4.39
C MET A 1 -14.24 5.46 -4.89
N THR A 2 -12.95 5.26 -4.78
CA THR A 2 -12.30 4.01 -5.21
C THR A 2 -12.40 3.05 -4.04
N SER A 3 -13.40 2.19 -4.09
CA SER A 3 -13.50 1.03 -3.20
C SER A 3 -12.17 0.28 -3.30
N ILE A 4 -11.54 -0.03 -2.18
CA ILE A 4 -10.39 -0.94 -2.15
C ILE A 4 -10.97 -2.29 -2.54
N LEU A 5 -10.84 -2.63 -3.83
CA LEU A 5 -11.24 -3.94 -4.34
C LEU A 5 -10.47 -4.98 -3.54
N ASN A 6 -11.18 -5.73 -2.73
CA ASN A 6 -10.61 -6.83 -1.94
C ASN A 6 -10.32 -7.98 -2.93
N LEU A 7 -9.22 -7.82 -3.69
CA LEU A 7 -8.78 -8.81 -4.66
C LEU A 7 -8.29 -10.05 -3.92
N SER A 8 -8.74 -11.22 -4.37
CA SER A 8 -8.16 -12.47 -3.86
C SER A 8 -6.66 -12.54 -4.17
N ALA A 9 -5.89 -13.25 -3.34
CA ALA A 9 -4.45 -13.47 -3.52
C ALA A 9 -4.13 -13.84 -4.99
N ALA A 10 -4.80 -14.84 -5.54
CA ALA A 10 -4.59 -15.26 -6.93
C ALA A 10 -4.77 -14.12 -7.95
N ARG A 11 -5.73 -13.21 -7.75
CA ARG A 11 -5.92 -12.06 -8.66
C ARG A 11 -4.81 -11.04 -8.53
N GLN A 12 -4.26 -10.88 -7.35
CA GLN A 12 -3.10 -10.03 -7.11
C GLN A 12 -1.88 -10.59 -7.83
N ASP A 13 -1.65 -11.91 -7.76
CA ASP A 13 -0.55 -12.59 -8.48
C ASP A 13 -0.64 -12.38 -9.99
N TYR A 14 -1.84 -12.47 -10.58
CA TYR A 14 -2.02 -12.19 -12.01
C TYR A 14 -1.61 -10.77 -12.38
N LEU A 15 -2.02 -9.77 -11.58
CA LEU A 15 -1.66 -8.37 -11.84
C LEU A 15 -0.14 -8.15 -11.76
N GLU A 16 0.50 -8.76 -10.77
CA GLU A 16 1.95 -8.68 -10.62
C GLU A 16 2.68 -9.34 -11.78
N VAL A 17 2.28 -10.54 -12.18
CA VAL A 17 2.88 -11.25 -13.33
C VAL A 17 2.70 -10.45 -14.63
N ILE A 18 1.52 -9.88 -14.87
CA ILE A 18 1.29 -9.04 -16.06
C ILE A 18 2.22 -7.82 -16.02
N LEU A 19 2.38 -7.16 -14.87
CA LEU A 19 3.28 -6.02 -14.71
C LEU A 19 4.73 -6.41 -15.00
N ASN A 20 5.19 -7.52 -14.42
CA ASN A 20 6.56 -8.01 -14.60
C ASN A 20 6.84 -8.43 -16.06
N LEU A 21 5.86 -9.00 -16.76
CA LEU A 21 5.96 -9.33 -18.17
C LEU A 21 5.97 -8.08 -19.05
N THR A 22 5.14 -7.07 -18.76
CA THR A 22 5.10 -5.81 -19.51
C THR A 22 6.43 -5.04 -19.45
N GLU A 23 7.22 -5.22 -18.40
CA GLU A 23 8.56 -4.62 -18.31
C GLU A 23 9.62 -5.35 -19.16
N LYS A 24 9.36 -6.61 -19.57
CA LYS A 24 10.29 -7.46 -20.32
C LYS A 24 9.95 -7.56 -21.81
N GLN A 25 8.70 -7.34 -22.17
CA GLN A 25 8.20 -7.51 -23.53
C GLN A 25 7.06 -6.55 -23.84
N ASP A 26 6.94 -6.13 -25.12
CA ASP A 26 5.94 -5.14 -25.55
C ASP A 26 4.50 -5.65 -25.47
N LYS A 27 4.28 -6.96 -25.64
CA LYS A 27 2.94 -7.56 -25.70
C LYS A 27 2.87 -8.79 -24.79
N VAL A 28 2.01 -8.73 -23.79
CA VAL A 28 1.74 -9.83 -22.87
C VAL A 28 0.52 -10.61 -23.33
N ARG A 29 0.64 -11.93 -23.49
CA ARG A 29 -0.44 -12.82 -23.92
C ARG A 29 -0.84 -13.78 -22.79
N ILE A 30 -2.03 -14.35 -22.90
CA ILE A 30 -2.52 -15.42 -22.02
C ILE A 30 -1.50 -16.57 -21.89
N THR A 31 -0.83 -16.90 -23.00
CA THR A 31 0.20 -17.94 -23.03
C THR A 31 1.41 -17.63 -22.17
N ASP A 32 1.82 -16.38 -22.12
CA ASP A 32 3.00 -15.92 -21.38
C ASP A 32 2.72 -15.93 -19.88
N ILE A 33 1.51 -15.46 -19.51
CA ILE A 33 1.02 -15.50 -18.13
C ILE A 33 0.91 -16.97 -17.65
N ALA A 34 0.31 -17.83 -18.47
CA ALA A 34 0.14 -19.25 -18.16
C ALA A 34 1.48 -19.96 -17.95
N ALA A 35 2.46 -19.68 -18.82
CA ALA A 35 3.81 -20.23 -18.71
C ALA A 35 4.53 -19.73 -17.45
N THR A 36 4.37 -18.45 -17.10
CA THR A 36 5.01 -17.85 -15.92
C THR A 36 4.44 -18.41 -14.62
N LEU A 37 3.11 -18.60 -14.55
CA LEU A 37 2.44 -19.12 -13.36
C LEU A 37 2.41 -20.67 -13.29
N GLY A 38 2.77 -21.35 -14.37
CA GLY A 38 2.73 -22.83 -14.42
C GLY A 38 1.30 -23.42 -14.40
N ILE A 39 0.31 -22.69 -14.93
CA ILE A 39 -1.12 -23.07 -14.88
C ILE A 39 -1.75 -23.16 -16.28
N ALA A 40 -2.96 -23.73 -16.35
CA ALA A 40 -3.66 -23.90 -17.61
C ALA A 40 -4.10 -22.54 -18.21
N LYS A 41 -4.00 -22.40 -19.55
CA LYS A 41 -4.44 -21.19 -20.29
C LYS A 41 -5.92 -20.86 -20.04
N ALA A 42 -6.76 -21.87 -19.85
CA ALA A 42 -8.19 -21.69 -19.56
C ALA A 42 -8.39 -20.93 -18.24
N SER A 43 -7.66 -21.27 -17.19
CA SER A 43 -7.70 -20.60 -15.88
C SER A 43 -7.20 -19.17 -15.96
N VAL A 44 -6.14 -18.91 -16.75
CA VAL A 44 -5.65 -17.55 -16.98
C VAL A 44 -6.70 -16.72 -17.72
N ASN A 45 -7.33 -17.29 -18.75
CA ASN A 45 -8.36 -16.58 -19.53
C ASN A 45 -9.56 -16.19 -18.65
N GLU A 46 -10.02 -17.10 -17.78
CA GLU A 46 -11.08 -16.81 -16.81
C GLU A 46 -10.67 -15.67 -15.85
N ALA A 47 -9.48 -15.75 -15.29
CA ALA A 47 -8.97 -14.72 -14.38
C ALA A 47 -8.82 -13.34 -15.06
N VAL A 48 -8.32 -13.30 -16.30
CA VAL A 48 -8.19 -12.08 -17.09
C VAL A 48 -9.55 -11.49 -17.43
N ASN A 49 -10.56 -12.30 -17.75
CA ASN A 49 -11.93 -11.83 -17.95
C ASN A 49 -12.49 -11.16 -16.68
N ILE A 50 -12.31 -11.77 -15.51
CA ILE A 50 -12.73 -11.18 -14.23
C ILE A 50 -11.98 -9.85 -13.96
N LEU A 51 -10.68 -9.81 -14.21
CA LEU A 51 -9.90 -8.58 -14.05
C LEU A 51 -10.32 -7.50 -15.05
N ALA A 52 -10.79 -7.88 -16.24
CA ALA A 52 -11.34 -6.94 -17.22
C ALA A 52 -12.71 -6.37 -16.79
N GLU A 53 -13.58 -7.20 -16.22
CA GLU A 53 -14.84 -6.75 -15.60
C GLU A 53 -14.59 -5.75 -14.45
N LEU A 54 -13.54 -6.00 -13.65
CA LEU A 54 -13.07 -5.11 -12.59
C LEU A 54 -12.33 -3.87 -13.12
N LYS A 55 -12.19 -3.73 -14.44
CA LYS A 55 -11.48 -2.62 -15.12
C LYS A 55 -10.00 -2.49 -14.74
N LEU A 56 -9.38 -3.57 -14.31
CA LEU A 56 -7.96 -3.61 -13.95
C LEU A 56 -7.06 -3.99 -15.13
N VAL A 57 -7.61 -4.71 -16.11
CA VAL A 57 -6.94 -5.03 -17.36
C VAL A 57 -7.84 -4.69 -18.56
N LYS A 58 -7.22 -4.56 -19.73
CA LYS A 58 -7.88 -4.49 -21.03
C LYS A 58 -7.37 -5.63 -21.90
N GLN A 59 -8.26 -6.27 -22.62
CA GLN A 59 -7.91 -7.27 -23.61
C GLN A 59 -8.89 -7.19 -24.77
N GLU A 60 -8.38 -7.03 -25.98
CA GLU A 60 -9.16 -7.26 -27.20
C GLU A 60 -9.25 -8.76 -27.48
N LYS A 61 -10.27 -9.17 -28.22
CA LYS A 61 -10.46 -10.59 -28.54
C LYS A 61 -9.21 -11.18 -29.21
N TYR A 62 -8.57 -12.14 -28.55
CA TYR A 62 -7.29 -12.76 -28.92
C TYR A 62 -6.08 -11.80 -28.91
N GLY A 63 -6.25 -10.59 -28.43
CA GLY A 63 -5.20 -9.58 -28.33
C GLY A 63 -4.30 -9.74 -27.08
N PRO A 64 -3.33 -8.84 -26.93
CA PRO A 64 -2.52 -8.75 -25.73
C PRO A 64 -3.36 -8.32 -24.52
N VAL A 65 -2.89 -8.70 -23.32
CA VAL A 65 -3.44 -8.25 -22.04
C VAL A 65 -2.66 -7.02 -21.60
N GLU A 66 -3.35 -5.93 -21.31
CA GLU A 66 -2.75 -4.67 -20.88
C GLU A 66 -3.33 -4.25 -19.53
N LEU A 67 -2.49 -3.78 -18.63
CA LEU A 67 -2.93 -3.18 -17.36
C LEU A 67 -3.56 -1.81 -17.62
N THR A 68 -4.69 -1.55 -17.01
CA THR A 68 -5.22 -0.17 -16.90
C THR A 68 -4.36 0.63 -15.92
N THR A 69 -4.59 1.94 -15.82
CA THR A 69 -3.91 2.78 -14.82
C THR A 69 -4.14 2.23 -13.40
N GLU A 70 -5.39 1.89 -13.09
CA GLU A 70 -5.76 1.32 -11.78
C GLU A 70 -5.16 -0.07 -11.57
N GLY A 71 -5.20 -0.94 -12.58
CA GLY A 71 -4.56 -2.26 -12.55
C GLY A 71 -3.06 -2.17 -12.32
N LYS A 72 -2.38 -1.21 -12.96
CA LYS A 72 -0.96 -0.95 -12.75
C LYS A 72 -0.65 -0.48 -11.34
N GLU A 73 -1.49 0.39 -10.77
CA GLU A 73 -1.34 0.83 -9.39
C GLU A 73 -1.49 -0.33 -8.40
N GLN A 74 -2.46 -1.22 -8.60
CA GLN A 74 -2.62 -2.40 -7.77
C GLN A 74 -1.44 -3.37 -7.92
N ALA A 75 -1.00 -3.64 -9.15
CA ALA A 75 0.14 -4.50 -9.41
C ALA A 75 1.43 -4.00 -8.74
N VAL A 76 1.69 -2.69 -8.80
CA VAL A 76 2.84 -2.05 -8.14
C VAL A 76 2.77 -2.21 -6.62
N LYS A 77 1.57 -2.12 -6.02
CA LYS A 77 1.40 -2.33 -4.58
C LYS A 77 1.74 -3.77 -4.17
N VAL A 78 1.26 -4.76 -4.92
CA VAL A 78 1.56 -6.17 -4.65
C VAL A 78 3.07 -6.40 -4.74
N ARG A 79 3.68 -6.01 -5.85
CA ARG A 79 5.12 -6.13 -6.07
C ARG A 79 5.97 -5.44 -4.98
N TYR A 80 5.53 -4.29 -4.50
CA TYR A 80 6.22 -3.60 -3.41
C TYR A 80 6.17 -4.39 -2.11
N ARG A 81 5.00 -4.95 -1.73
CA ARG A 81 4.86 -5.80 -0.54
C ARG A 81 5.79 -7.01 -0.64
N HIS A 82 5.75 -7.71 -1.77
CA HIS A 82 6.63 -8.84 -2.05
C HIS A 82 8.10 -8.49 -1.79
N ARG A 83 8.59 -7.44 -2.44
CA ARG A 83 9.99 -7.02 -2.30
C ARG A 83 10.38 -6.66 -0.87
N MET A 84 9.52 -5.94 -0.14
CA MET A 84 9.83 -5.54 1.23
C MET A 84 9.90 -6.77 2.15
N LEU A 85 9.00 -7.72 1.96
CA LEU A 85 9.00 -8.99 2.70
C LEU A 85 10.22 -9.84 2.33
N ALA A 86 10.50 -10.04 1.05
CA ALA A 86 11.66 -10.81 0.61
C ALA A 86 12.97 -10.21 1.17
N ARG A 87 13.12 -8.87 1.10
CA ARG A 87 14.27 -8.18 1.67
C ARG A 87 14.37 -8.34 3.19
N PHE A 88 13.28 -8.24 3.91
CA PHE A 88 13.29 -8.46 5.35
C PHE A 88 13.76 -9.87 5.69
N LEU A 89 13.26 -10.87 4.97
CA LEU A 89 13.66 -12.26 5.15
C LEU A 89 15.15 -12.48 4.80
N THR A 90 15.64 -11.89 3.71
CA THR A 90 17.04 -12.08 3.29
C THR A 90 18.01 -11.21 4.06
N ASP A 91 17.76 -9.90 4.17
CA ASP A 91 18.75 -8.94 4.66
C ASP A 91 18.81 -8.89 6.19
N ILE A 92 17.67 -9.18 6.87
CA ILE A 92 17.56 -9.12 8.32
C ILE A 92 17.58 -10.50 8.96
N LEU A 93 16.76 -11.44 8.44
CA LEU A 93 16.67 -12.78 9.01
C LEU A 93 17.65 -13.78 8.40
N HIS A 94 18.37 -13.38 7.37
CA HIS A 94 19.37 -14.21 6.65
C HIS A 94 18.79 -15.53 6.13
N VAL A 95 17.49 -15.52 5.76
CA VAL A 95 16.84 -16.63 5.07
C VAL A 95 17.44 -16.72 3.66
N ASP A 96 17.65 -17.95 3.16
CA ASP A 96 18.15 -18.10 1.79
C ASP A 96 17.18 -17.48 0.77
N PRO A 97 17.67 -16.88 -0.33
CA PRO A 97 16.83 -16.11 -1.25
C PRO A 97 15.68 -16.93 -1.85
N LYS A 98 15.87 -18.21 -2.10
CA LYS A 98 14.84 -19.06 -2.71
C LYS A 98 13.68 -19.34 -1.76
N THR A 99 13.96 -19.52 -0.47
CA THR A 99 12.96 -19.67 0.58
C THR A 99 12.28 -18.33 0.84
N ALA A 100 13.05 -17.24 0.93
CA ALA A 100 12.54 -15.90 1.16
C ALA A 100 11.54 -15.44 0.08
N GLU A 101 11.81 -15.74 -1.21
CA GLU A 101 10.89 -15.45 -2.31
C GLU A 101 9.56 -16.20 -2.17
N LYS A 102 9.62 -17.49 -1.81
CA LYS A 102 8.40 -18.29 -1.59
C LYS A 102 7.57 -17.78 -0.42
N ASP A 103 8.23 -17.53 0.70
CA ASP A 103 7.57 -17.06 1.91
C ASP A 103 7.00 -15.66 1.73
N ALA A 104 7.71 -14.75 1.06
CA ALA A 104 7.23 -13.43 0.72
C ALA A 104 5.94 -13.49 -0.10
N CYS A 105 5.89 -14.34 -1.12
CA CYS A 105 4.71 -14.56 -1.96
C CYS A 105 3.49 -15.02 -1.16
N LEU A 106 3.68 -15.86 -0.13
CA LEU A 106 2.59 -16.31 0.73
C LEU A 106 2.12 -15.22 1.72
N ILE A 107 3.06 -14.43 2.24
CA ILE A 107 2.79 -13.45 3.30
C ILE A 107 2.21 -12.14 2.75
N GLU A 108 2.59 -11.72 1.55
CA GLU A 108 2.24 -10.41 0.97
C GLU A 108 0.73 -10.14 0.88
N HIS A 109 -0.07 -11.20 0.75
CA HIS A 109 -1.53 -11.10 0.63
C HIS A 109 -2.25 -10.96 1.98
N VAL A 110 -1.59 -11.32 3.07
CA VAL A 110 -2.18 -11.35 4.42
C VAL A 110 -1.57 -10.32 5.37
N VAL A 111 -0.41 -9.77 5.02
CA VAL A 111 0.26 -8.77 5.85
C VAL A 111 -0.54 -7.46 5.87
N SER A 112 -0.78 -6.93 7.06
CA SER A 112 -1.50 -5.68 7.21
C SER A 112 -0.68 -4.48 6.69
N PRO A 113 -1.33 -3.40 6.21
CA PRO A 113 -0.63 -2.18 5.80
C PRO A 113 0.25 -1.60 6.92
N VAL A 114 -0.19 -1.69 8.18
CA VAL A 114 0.57 -1.21 9.33
C VAL A 114 1.83 -2.02 9.55
N THR A 115 1.75 -3.35 9.46
CA THR A 115 2.92 -4.22 9.57
C THR A 115 3.92 -3.95 8.46
N LEU A 116 3.45 -3.83 7.23
CA LEU A 116 4.30 -3.52 6.08
C LEU A 116 5.01 -2.17 6.25
N LEU A 117 4.30 -1.15 6.72
CA LEU A 117 4.88 0.17 6.99
C LEU A 117 6.01 0.08 8.01
N ARG A 118 5.79 -0.61 9.14
CA ARG A 118 6.81 -0.79 10.19
C ARG A 118 8.02 -1.55 9.70
N LEU A 119 7.77 -2.57 8.90
CA LEU A 119 8.83 -3.35 8.26
C LEU A 119 9.65 -2.48 7.29
N THR A 120 9.00 -1.63 6.51
CA THR A 120 9.68 -0.69 5.61
C THR A 120 10.50 0.34 6.39
N GLU A 121 9.94 0.95 7.43
CA GLU A 121 10.66 1.89 8.31
C GLU A 121 11.91 1.24 8.94
N TYR A 122 11.79 0.00 9.37
CA TYR A 122 12.91 -0.77 9.94
C TYR A 122 13.99 -1.05 8.90
N LEU A 123 13.59 -1.49 7.70
CA LEU A 123 14.52 -1.72 6.60
C LEU A 123 15.26 -0.45 6.16
N GLU A 124 14.57 0.70 6.13
CA GLU A 124 15.22 1.98 5.80
C GLU A 124 16.30 2.38 6.79
N GLN A 125 16.14 2.03 8.07
CA GLN A 125 17.12 2.32 9.12
C GLN A 125 18.30 1.36 9.12
N THR A 126 18.05 0.07 8.82
CA THR A 126 19.06 -1.00 8.96
C THR A 126 19.73 -1.38 7.64
N ALA A 127 18.98 -1.36 6.55
CA ALA A 127 19.42 -1.73 5.21
C ALA A 127 18.82 -0.79 4.15
N PRO A 128 19.26 0.47 4.07
CA PRO A 128 18.64 1.47 3.21
C PRO A 128 18.62 1.07 1.73
N LEU A 129 17.51 1.36 1.06
CA LEU A 129 17.32 1.10 -0.36
C LEU A 129 18.39 1.80 -1.21
N LYS A 130 19.13 1.04 -1.98
CA LYS A 130 20.11 1.55 -2.95
C LYS A 130 19.42 2.02 -4.23
N ASP A 131 18.24 1.49 -4.55
CA ASP A 131 17.53 1.78 -5.80
C ASP A 131 16.52 2.93 -5.64
N LYS A 132 16.70 3.98 -6.44
CA LYS A 132 15.79 5.15 -6.51
C LYS A 132 14.38 4.77 -7.00
N LYS A 133 14.23 3.69 -7.78
CA LYS A 133 12.93 3.22 -8.30
C LYS A 133 12.10 2.62 -7.17
N GLU A 134 12.70 1.80 -6.33
CA GLU A 134 12.06 1.20 -5.16
C GLU A 134 11.59 2.24 -4.15
N LYS A 135 12.42 3.27 -3.90
CA LYS A 135 12.03 4.39 -3.02
C LYS A 135 10.83 5.17 -3.56
N ARG A 136 10.74 5.36 -4.88
CA ARG A 136 9.59 6.02 -5.52
C ARG A 136 8.31 5.17 -5.46
N GLU A 137 8.42 3.85 -5.61
CA GLU A 137 7.29 2.93 -5.48
C GLU A 137 6.75 2.91 -4.05
N GLY A 138 7.63 2.87 -3.04
CA GLY A 138 7.28 2.97 -1.63
C GLY A 138 6.55 4.27 -1.27
N LEU A 139 7.09 5.41 -1.70
CA LEU A 139 6.47 6.73 -1.48
C LEU A 139 5.08 6.84 -2.14
N LYS A 140 4.90 6.28 -3.34
CA LYS A 140 3.58 6.25 -3.99
C LYS A 140 2.59 5.36 -3.23
N MET A 141 3.04 4.24 -2.68
CA MET A 141 2.20 3.33 -1.93
C MET A 141 1.75 3.92 -0.59
N GLU A 142 2.63 4.62 0.12
CA GLU A 142 2.26 5.38 1.33
C GLU A 142 1.21 6.45 1.02
N ALA A 143 1.37 7.19 -0.08
CA ALA A 143 0.44 8.24 -0.48
C ALA A 143 -0.96 7.72 -0.85
N VAL A 144 -1.08 6.48 -1.34
CA VAL A 144 -2.37 5.88 -1.74
C VAL A 144 -3.17 5.37 -0.55
N ASN A 145 -2.51 4.91 0.51
CA ASN A 145 -3.17 4.32 1.68
C ASN A 145 -3.36 5.28 2.85
N THR A 146 -2.79 6.48 2.79
CA THR A 146 -2.85 7.43 3.91
C THR A 146 -3.18 8.84 3.42
N ARG A 147 -3.96 9.57 4.23
CA ARG A 147 -4.23 11.00 4.04
C ARG A 147 -3.69 11.79 5.23
N ALA A 148 -3.30 13.01 4.99
CA ALA A 148 -2.99 13.92 6.09
C ALA A 148 -4.28 14.16 6.91
N LEU A 149 -4.15 14.13 8.22
CA LEU A 149 -5.29 14.35 9.12
C LEU A 149 -5.98 15.69 8.84
N SER A 150 -5.21 16.71 8.45
CA SER A 150 -5.73 18.04 8.06
C SER A 150 -6.63 18.07 6.83
N GLU A 151 -6.63 17.00 6.02
CA GLU A 151 -7.44 16.88 4.80
C GLU A 151 -8.76 16.15 5.04
N LEU A 152 -8.96 15.64 6.25
CA LEU A 152 -10.13 14.86 6.58
C LEU A 152 -11.31 15.77 6.97
N PRO A 153 -12.52 15.45 6.49
CA PRO A 153 -13.73 16.17 6.90
C PRO A 153 -14.10 15.83 8.34
N PRO A 154 -14.87 16.70 9.02
CA PRO A 154 -15.49 16.39 10.30
C PRO A 154 -16.30 15.09 10.25
N GLY A 155 -16.19 14.27 11.28
CA GLY A 155 -16.81 12.94 11.37
C GLY A 155 -15.96 11.82 10.78
N ALA A 156 -14.90 12.10 10.05
CA ALA A 156 -14.01 11.07 9.51
C ALA A 156 -13.25 10.36 10.63
N LYS A 157 -13.09 9.05 10.46
CA LYS A 157 -12.35 8.16 11.36
C LYS A 157 -11.14 7.59 10.63
N GLY A 158 -10.05 7.39 11.35
CA GLY A 158 -8.87 6.75 10.80
C GLY A 158 -7.91 6.30 11.89
N LYS A 159 -6.95 5.46 11.49
CA LYS A 159 -5.84 5.05 12.36
C LYS A 159 -4.59 5.84 12.00
N VAL A 160 -3.92 6.38 12.99
CA VAL A 160 -2.62 7.05 12.81
C VAL A 160 -1.60 6.05 12.26
N VAL A 161 -1.06 6.36 11.09
CA VAL A 161 -0.04 5.55 10.42
C VAL A 161 1.34 6.11 10.71
N ARG A 162 1.53 7.41 10.50
CA ARG A 162 2.82 8.07 10.58
C ARG A 162 2.70 9.53 11.04
N ILE A 163 3.74 10.02 11.73
CA ILE A 163 3.92 11.44 12.09
C ILE A 163 5.27 11.91 11.53
N THR A 164 5.23 12.93 10.65
CA THR A 164 6.41 13.41 9.88
C THR A 164 7.03 14.70 10.43
N ASN A 165 6.60 15.19 11.59
CA ASN A 165 7.03 16.46 12.13
C ASN A 165 8.41 16.43 12.81
N THR A 166 8.98 17.63 13.08
CA THR A 166 10.23 17.81 13.84
C THR A 166 10.17 17.16 15.22
N GLU A 167 11.32 16.77 15.78
CA GLU A 167 11.39 15.97 17.02
C GLU A 167 10.57 16.55 18.18
N GLY A 168 10.56 17.88 18.38
CA GLY A 168 9.83 18.52 19.47
C GLY A 168 8.30 18.40 19.35
N VAL A 169 7.75 18.61 18.16
CA VAL A 169 6.30 18.48 17.90
C VAL A 169 5.90 17.01 17.91
N ARG A 170 6.73 16.15 17.33
CA ARG A 170 6.51 14.69 17.32
C ARG A 170 6.43 14.13 18.74
N ARG A 171 7.36 14.51 19.61
CA ARG A 171 7.39 14.07 21.02
C ARG A 171 6.11 14.50 21.75
N ARG A 172 5.70 15.77 21.60
CA ARG A 172 4.45 16.28 22.19
C ARG A 172 3.22 15.51 21.72
N LEU A 173 3.10 15.22 20.42
CA LEU A 173 2.01 14.43 19.86
C LEU A 173 1.99 12.99 20.42
N LEU A 174 3.15 12.37 20.56
CA LEU A 174 3.29 11.05 21.17
C LEU A 174 2.87 11.06 22.66
N ASP A 175 3.29 12.05 23.42
CA ASP A 175 2.93 12.23 24.84
C ASP A 175 1.43 12.45 25.01
N MET A 176 0.79 13.10 24.03
CA MET A 176 -0.66 13.28 23.94
C MET A 176 -1.40 12.03 23.37
N GLY A 177 -0.72 10.90 23.22
CA GLY A 177 -1.32 9.63 22.79
C GLY A 177 -1.62 9.52 21.30
N VAL A 178 -1.21 10.49 20.48
CA VAL A 178 -1.20 10.38 19.02
C VAL A 178 -0.03 9.49 18.64
N VAL A 179 -0.23 8.19 18.76
CA VAL A 179 0.78 7.16 18.44
C VAL A 179 0.32 6.38 17.22
N SER A 180 1.26 5.76 16.52
CA SER A 180 0.90 4.87 15.41
C SER A 180 -0.04 3.75 15.88
N GLY A 181 -1.10 3.50 15.11
CA GLY A 181 -2.18 2.58 15.45
C GLY A 181 -3.29 3.19 16.32
N ALA A 182 -3.11 4.42 16.84
CA ALA A 182 -4.18 5.08 17.58
C ALA A 182 -5.33 5.47 16.64
N GLU A 183 -6.56 5.16 17.08
CA GLU A 183 -7.76 5.63 16.39
C GLU A 183 -7.96 7.13 16.66
N VAL A 184 -8.23 7.87 15.60
CA VAL A 184 -8.55 9.28 15.63
C VAL A 184 -9.87 9.55 14.92
N VAL A 185 -10.66 10.45 15.47
CA VAL A 185 -11.91 10.93 14.87
C VAL A 185 -11.81 12.44 14.76
N VAL A 186 -12.05 12.98 13.58
CA VAL A 186 -12.14 14.43 13.38
C VAL A 186 -13.49 14.89 13.93
N GLU A 187 -13.52 15.65 15.02
CA GLU A 187 -14.77 16.18 15.61
C GLU A 187 -15.19 17.48 14.93
N GLY A 188 -14.25 18.34 14.57
CA GLY A 188 -14.56 19.61 13.94
C GLY A 188 -13.33 20.42 13.55
N MET A 189 -13.61 21.59 12.98
CA MET A 189 -12.62 22.64 12.71
C MET A 189 -13.15 23.97 13.23
N ALA A 190 -12.29 24.81 13.76
CA ALA A 190 -12.66 26.18 14.10
C ALA A 190 -13.15 26.95 12.85
N PRO A 191 -13.95 28.01 12.99
CA PRO A 191 -14.56 28.74 11.87
C PRO A 191 -13.56 29.23 10.80
N LEU A 192 -12.30 29.50 11.18
CA LEU A 192 -11.22 29.89 10.28
C LEU A 192 -10.37 28.69 9.78
N GLY A 193 -10.79 27.46 10.08
CA GLY A 193 -10.09 26.22 9.67
C GLY A 193 -8.91 25.83 10.55
N ASP A 194 -8.61 26.57 11.62
CA ASP A 194 -7.52 26.31 12.59
C ASP A 194 -7.94 26.80 13.98
N PRO A 195 -7.82 26.00 15.05
CA PRO A 195 -7.35 24.62 15.11
C PRO A 195 -8.39 23.57 14.65
N MET A 196 -7.90 22.36 14.39
CA MET A 196 -8.71 21.16 14.17
C MET A 196 -8.92 20.45 15.51
N GLU A 197 -10.14 20.03 15.79
CA GLU A 197 -10.47 19.22 16.94
C GLU A 197 -10.56 17.74 16.57
N ILE A 198 -9.83 16.91 17.28
CA ILE A 198 -9.83 15.47 17.10
C ILE A 198 -10.15 14.77 18.44
N LYS A 199 -10.69 13.58 18.34
CA LYS A 199 -10.81 12.65 19.46
C LYS A 199 -9.79 11.53 19.29
N VAL A 200 -8.97 11.28 20.31
CA VAL A 200 -7.98 10.21 20.35
C VAL A 200 -8.03 9.55 21.73
N LYS A 201 -8.04 8.21 21.77
CA LYS A 201 -8.11 7.45 23.04
C LYS A 201 -9.19 7.92 24.02
N GLY A 202 -10.30 8.45 23.50
CA GLY A 202 -11.45 8.87 24.31
C GLY A 202 -11.46 10.33 24.76
N TYR A 203 -10.43 11.12 24.56
CA TYR A 203 -10.39 12.55 24.89
C TYR A 203 -10.20 13.44 23.67
N ARG A 204 -10.56 14.71 23.82
CA ARG A 204 -10.47 15.72 22.76
C ARG A 204 -9.10 16.37 22.76
N LEU A 205 -8.55 16.59 21.58
CA LEU A 205 -7.29 17.24 21.36
C LEU A 205 -7.42 18.27 20.24
N SER A 206 -7.00 19.51 20.50
CA SER A 206 -6.94 20.57 19.47
C SER A 206 -5.54 20.60 18.87
N LEU A 207 -5.46 20.45 17.55
CA LEU A 207 -4.23 20.47 16.78
C LEU A 207 -4.23 21.68 15.85
N ARG A 208 -3.10 22.34 15.74
CA ARG A 208 -2.92 23.33 14.68
C ARG A 208 -2.90 22.63 13.31
N LYS A 209 -3.35 23.33 12.28
CA LYS A 209 -3.42 22.79 10.92
C LYS A 209 -2.09 22.21 10.43
N ASN A 210 -0.97 22.85 10.76
CA ASN A 210 0.37 22.36 10.42
C ASN A 210 0.75 21.09 11.19
N GLU A 211 0.28 20.91 12.42
CA GLU A 211 0.47 19.68 13.19
C GLU A 211 -0.39 18.56 12.62
N ALA A 212 -1.66 18.82 12.32
CA ALA A 212 -2.57 17.88 11.67
C ALA A 212 -2.06 17.45 10.28
N ALA A 213 -1.45 18.36 9.51
CA ALA A 213 -0.85 18.05 8.22
C ALA A 213 0.36 17.11 8.30
N SER A 214 0.99 17.00 9.46
CA SER A 214 2.10 16.07 9.70
C SER A 214 1.69 14.69 10.17
N ILE A 215 0.41 14.49 10.50
CA ILE A 215 -0.15 13.22 10.95
C ILE A 215 -0.85 12.56 9.77
N TYR A 216 -0.36 11.41 9.36
CA TYR A 216 -0.96 10.61 8.30
C TYR A 216 -1.79 9.48 8.89
N VAL A 217 -3.00 9.31 8.38
CA VAL A 217 -3.97 8.32 8.84
C VAL A 217 -4.46 7.45 7.69
N SER A 218 -4.67 6.17 7.97
CA SER A 218 -5.44 5.28 7.10
C SER A 218 -6.91 5.43 7.46
N LEU A 219 -7.78 5.63 6.46
CA LEU A 219 -9.21 5.65 6.67
C LEU A 219 -9.71 4.23 6.92
N GLU A 220 -10.54 4.06 7.96
CA GLU A 220 -11.36 2.85 8.12
C GLU A 220 -12.64 3.06 7.31
N GLU A 221 -12.95 2.12 6.42
CA GLU A 221 -14.24 2.04 5.75
C GLU A 221 -15.33 1.51 6.69
#